data_fab50ef0cd9c656d13b5aae48b732483
#
_entry.id   fab50ef0cd9c656d13b5aae48b732483
#
_cell.length_a   1.000
_cell.length_b   1.000
_cell.length_c   1.000
_cell.angle_alpha   90.00
_cell.angle_beta   90.00
_cell.angle_gamma   90.00
#
_symmetry.space_group_name_H-M   'P 1'
#
loop_
_entity.id
_entity.type
_entity.pdbx_description
1 polymer ?
#
loop_
_entity_poly.entity_id
_entity_poly.type
_entity_poly.pdbx_seq_one_letter_code
_entity_poly.pdbx_strand_id
1 'polypeptide(L)'
;MTVFSYTACTAEGRKIDGIIEAESAPAAARMLMERGETAVRIEERRTLRLPQETRQWLSRCGGVTDEERIAFFQELSALLAVGLPMHRALERLRDGVGESSPSGRLLHDLHHAAMQGMPLSRAMETKQQIFSPVLVGMVRAGEESGSLDVVLGAAASFLTEEHRMREALWSALLYPLFLLVAVVLSIALMTVFILPIFAALLADLHADLPLPTQLLLTASAQIADAPAATVFVLLTVPLSIGLLLRIPSVRFLCDRCILRLPVVGVFIRCRAWQMILCVLAVLLRSGIRLDRAVALACTATGNRALRRQLCSIEQRLIEGRSLTQIMADDPYLPSLVRGMLAAGEEAGELERILPQAAEYCARRAEIIGQRVAALAEPIMIVIVAGLIFFAVLSFLLPIFDAMDAMM
;
A
#
# COMPACT_ATOMS: atom_id res chain seq x y z
N MET A 1 22.47 -8.51 29.66
CA MET A 1 21.34 -9.20 30.27
C MET A 1 20.55 -9.88 29.18
N THR A 2 20.27 -11.16 29.34
CA THR A 2 19.52 -11.97 28.35
C THR A 2 18.06 -12.03 28.79
N VAL A 3 17.13 -12.04 27.82
CA VAL A 3 15.70 -12.10 28.11
C VAL A 3 15.25 -13.56 28.09
N PHE A 4 14.68 -14.02 29.18
CA PHE A 4 14.14 -15.38 29.33
C PHE A 4 12.62 -15.33 29.36
N SER A 5 11.96 -16.19 28.57
CA SER A 5 10.54 -16.49 28.75
C SER A 5 10.40 -17.59 29.79
N TYR A 6 9.51 -17.42 30.73
CA TYR A 6 9.29 -18.42 31.78
C TYR A 6 7.82 -18.79 31.91
N THR A 7 7.60 -20.04 32.27
CA THR A 7 6.33 -20.54 32.79
C THR A 7 6.57 -20.91 34.23
N ALA A 8 5.91 -20.26 35.20
CA ALA A 8 6.02 -20.51 36.61
C ALA A 8 4.66 -20.89 37.21
N CYS A 9 4.70 -21.61 38.36
CA CYS A 9 3.53 -21.87 39.17
C CYS A 9 3.59 -21.06 40.46
N THR A 10 2.49 -20.38 40.78
CA THR A 10 2.33 -19.73 42.10
C THR A 10 2.08 -20.77 43.18
N ALA A 11 2.23 -20.39 44.45
CA ALA A 11 1.92 -21.24 45.62
C ALA A 11 0.48 -21.78 45.64
N GLU A 12 -0.42 -21.15 44.85
CA GLU A 12 -1.83 -21.55 44.66
C GLU A 12 -2.04 -22.52 43.47
N GLY A 13 -0.98 -22.95 42.78
CA GLY A 13 -1.04 -23.90 41.66
C GLY A 13 -1.46 -23.29 40.31
N ARG A 14 -1.54 -21.97 40.20
CA ARG A 14 -1.83 -21.31 38.94
C ARG A 14 -0.56 -21.18 38.08
N LYS A 15 -0.66 -21.51 36.80
CA LYS A 15 0.42 -21.27 35.81
C LYS A 15 0.40 -19.82 35.37
N ILE A 16 1.56 -19.19 35.41
CA ILE A 16 1.80 -17.83 34.94
C ILE A 16 2.91 -17.89 33.89
N ASP A 17 2.68 -17.30 32.75
CA ASP A 17 3.68 -17.10 31.71
C ASP A 17 4.15 -15.64 31.74
N GLY A 18 5.46 -15.42 31.67
CA GLY A 18 6.05 -14.09 31.74
C GLY A 18 7.42 -14.00 31.07
N ILE A 19 7.98 -12.80 31.15
CA ILE A 19 9.30 -12.49 30.60
C ILE A 19 10.13 -11.89 31.75
N ILE A 20 11.36 -12.38 31.92
CA ILE A 20 12.29 -11.88 32.95
C ILE A 20 13.66 -11.62 32.29
N GLU A 21 14.31 -10.54 32.69
CA GLU A 21 15.69 -10.24 32.31
C GLU A 21 16.66 -10.73 33.39
N ALA A 22 17.59 -11.59 32.99
CA ALA A 22 18.61 -12.12 33.90
C ALA A 22 19.92 -12.36 33.13
N GLU A 23 21.01 -12.52 33.87
CA GLU A 23 22.32 -12.81 33.26
C GLU A 23 22.45 -14.28 32.83
N SER A 24 21.67 -15.17 33.45
CA SER A 24 21.65 -16.60 33.14
C SER A 24 20.31 -17.24 33.53
N ALA A 25 19.99 -18.41 32.98
CA ALA A 25 18.79 -19.15 33.35
C ALA A 25 18.72 -19.50 34.84
N PRO A 26 19.82 -19.86 35.53
CA PRO A 26 19.81 -20.05 36.99
C PRO A 26 19.55 -18.74 37.78
N ALA A 27 19.99 -17.60 37.27
CA ALA A 27 19.70 -16.29 37.87
C ALA A 27 18.21 -15.92 37.72
N ALA A 28 17.62 -16.17 36.55
CA ALA A 28 16.19 -16.01 36.33
C ALA A 28 15.34 -16.89 37.26
N ALA A 29 15.76 -18.15 37.47
CA ALA A 29 15.09 -19.06 38.41
C ALA A 29 15.15 -18.57 39.88
N ARG A 30 16.27 -18.03 40.31
CA ARG A 30 16.38 -17.43 41.68
C ARG A 30 15.48 -16.23 41.86
N MET A 31 15.43 -15.34 40.87
CA MET A 31 14.56 -14.16 40.92
C MET A 31 13.07 -14.54 40.97
N LEU A 32 12.67 -15.64 40.31
CA LEU A 32 11.31 -16.17 40.39
C LEU A 32 11.01 -16.81 41.75
N MET A 33 11.97 -17.54 42.33
CA MET A 33 11.85 -18.10 43.67
C MET A 33 11.72 -17.02 44.74
N GLU A 34 12.46 -15.90 44.61
CA GLU A 34 12.34 -14.74 45.52
C GLU A 34 10.95 -14.09 45.44
N ARG A 35 10.24 -14.23 44.32
CA ARG A 35 8.85 -13.80 44.13
C ARG A 35 7.82 -14.81 44.63
N GLY A 36 8.26 -15.95 45.14
CA GLY A 36 7.35 -17.03 45.55
C GLY A 36 6.79 -17.86 44.45
N GLU A 37 7.39 -17.79 43.24
CA GLU A 37 6.98 -18.50 42.02
C GLU A 37 7.97 -19.64 41.74
N THR A 38 7.45 -20.85 41.49
CA THR A 38 8.29 -21.99 41.09
C THR A 38 8.37 -22.09 39.60
N ALA A 39 9.55 -21.90 39.04
CA ALA A 39 9.77 -21.98 37.59
C ALA A 39 9.59 -23.43 37.11
N VAL A 40 8.68 -23.65 36.15
CA VAL A 40 8.45 -24.94 35.50
C VAL A 40 9.26 -25.06 34.22
N ARG A 41 9.42 -23.95 33.50
CA ARG A 41 10.17 -23.89 32.21
C ARG A 41 10.77 -22.51 32.09
N ILE A 42 12.05 -22.45 31.78
CA ILE A 42 12.76 -21.21 31.44
C ILE A 42 13.44 -21.46 30.10
N GLU A 43 13.10 -20.69 29.10
CA GLU A 43 13.70 -20.75 27.79
C GLU A 43 14.37 -19.42 27.45
N GLU A 44 15.58 -19.48 26.95
CA GLU A 44 16.27 -18.32 26.40
C GLU A 44 15.57 -17.89 25.13
N ARG A 45 14.90 -16.75 25.17
CA ARG A 45 14.32 -16.15 23.98
C ARG A 45 15.46 -15.57 23.16
N ARG A 46 15.95 -16.32 22.20
CA ARG A 46 16.81 -15.80 21.14
C ARG A 46 16.02 -14.77 20.33
N THR A 47 15.82 -13.60 20.90
CA THR A 47 15.51 -12.44 20.06
C THR A 47 16.76 -12.22 19.23
N LEU A 48 16.63 -12.31 17.91
CA LEU A 48 17.61 -11.74 16.98
C LEU A 48 17.71 -10.25 17.36
N ARG A 49 18.57 -9.93 18.32
CA ARG A 49 18.93 -8.56 18.63
C ARG A 49 19.74 -8.08 17.43
N LEU A 50 19.05 -7.54 16.44
CA LEU A 50 19.69 -6.66 15.48
C LEU A 50 20.47 -5.62 16.30
N PRO A 51 21.74 -5.37 16.00
CA PRO A 51 22.54 -4.34 16.66
C PRO A 51 21.73 -3.05 16.76
N GLN A 52 21.82 -2.32 17.86
CA GLN A 52 21.08 -1.07 18.04
C GLN A 52 21.28 -0.11 16.87
N GLU A 53 22.46 -0.12 16.26
CA GLU A 53 22.77 0.65 15.06
C GLU A 53 21.96 0.21 13.84
N THR A 54 21.75 -1.11 13.64
CA THR A 54 20.94 -1.65 12.54
C THR A 54 19.45 -1.37 12.78
N ARG A 55 19.00 -1.41 14.03
CA ARG A 55 17.63 -1.05 14.41
C ARG A 55 17.38 0.45 14.25
N GLN A 56 18.36 1.29 14.61
CA GLN A 56 18.30 2.73 14.37
C GLN A 56 18.44 3.08 12.90
N TRP A 57 19.20 2.32 12.12
CA TRP A 57 19.29 2.49 10.68
C TRP A 57 17.99 2.10 9.99
N LEU A 58 17.38 0.96 10.34
CA LEU A 58 16.06 0.53 9.87
C LEU A 58 14.95 1.50 10.29
N SER A 59 15.00 2.05 11.51
CA SER A 59 14.05 3.08 11.95
C SER A 59 14.28 4.45 11.29
N ARG A 60 15.48 4.72 10.80
CA ARG A 60 15.78 5.90 9.97
C ARG A 60 15.35 5.73 8.52
N CYS A 61 15.33 4.50 8.01
CA CYS A 61 14.82 4.17 6.68
C CYS A 61 13.31 3.88 6.66
N GLY A 62 12.70 3.56 7.82
CA GLY A 62 11.26 3.38 7.97
C GLY A 62 10.57 4.74 8.09
N GLY A 63 9.74 5.09 7.09
CA GLY A 63 8.83 6.24 7.18
C GLY A 63 7.72 5.99 8.20
N VAL A 64 6.91 7.01 8.47
CA VAL A 64 5.66 6.89 9.23
C VAL A 64 4.75 5.90 8.51
N THR A 65 4.22 4.91 9.23
CA THR A 65 3.34 3.90 8.66
C THR A 65 1.96 4.47 8.33
N ASP A 66 1.20 3.78 7.48
CA ASP A 66 -0.17 4.19 7.15
C ASP A 66 -1.07 4.17 8.40
N GLU A 67 -0.89 3.17 9.28
CA GLU A 67 -1.62 3.06 10.55
C GLU A 67 -1.30 4.23 11.49
N GLU A 68 -0.03 4.59 11.65
CA GLU A 68 0.38 5.74 12.46
C GLU A 68 -0.18 7.06 11.92
N ARG A 69 -0.28 7.20 10.60
CA ARG A 69 -0.92 8.38 9.99
C ARG A 69 -2.42 8.44 10.25
N ILE A 70 -3.10 7.30 10.15
CA ILE A 70 -4.54 7.20 10.45
C ILE A 70 -4.78 7.56 11.91
N ALA A 71 -4.02 6.94 12.83
CA ALA A 71 -4.11 7.22 14.28
C ALA A 71 -3.87 8.70 14.58
N PHE A 72 -2.84 9.30 13.97
CA PHE A 72 -2.56 10.74 14.13
C PHE A 72 -3.78 11.61 13.80
N PHE A 73 -4.43 11.39 12.65
CA PHE A 73 -5.59 12.19 12.26
C PHE A 73 -6.82 11.91 13.14
N GLN A 74 -7.05 10.65 13.54
CA GLN A 74 -8.16 10.27 14.42
C GLN A 74 -8.02 10.89 15.81
N GLU A 75 -6.86 10.73 16.42
CA GLU A 75 -6.60 11.21 17.78
C GLU A 75 -6.59 12.75 17.83
N LEU A 76 -5.95 13.38 16.82
CA LEU A 76 -5.94 14.85 16.73
C LEU A 76 -7.34 15.40 16.55
N SER A 77 -8.16 14.80 15.66
CA SER A 77 -9.58 15.18 15.49
C SER A 77 -10.35 15.06 16.81
N ALA A 78 -10.19 13.94 17.53
CA ALA A 78 -10.87 13.71 18.81
C ALA A 78 -10.47 14.74 19.87
N LEU A 79 -9.19 15.07 19.98
CA LEU A 79 -8.69 16.05 20.97
C LEU A 79 -9.20 17.48 20.65
N LEU A 80 -9.22 17.85 19.37
CA LEU A 80 -9.77 19.17 18.97
C LEU A 80 -11.29 19.25 19.14
N ALA A 81 -12.03 18.16 18.89
CA ALA A 81 -13.47 18.10 19.10
C ALA A 81 -13.88 18.32 20.57
N VAL A 82 -13.00 17.96 21.53
CA VAL A 82 -13.19 18.25 22.96
C VAL A 82 -12.80 19.71 23.32
N GLY A 83 -12.27 20.47 22.35
CA GLY A 83 -11.89 21.87 22.52
C GLY A 83 -10.45 22.10 23.01
N LEU A 84 -9.57 21.09 22.94
CA LEU A 84 -8.17 21.32 23.26
C LEU A 84 -7.51 22.22 22.21
N PRO A 85 -6.71 23.21 22.62
CA PRO A 85 -5.90 24.00 21.68
C PRO A 85 -4.91 23.09 20.90
N MET A 86 -4.64 23.44 19.63
CA MET A 86 -3.78 22.66 18.72
C MET A 86 -2.44 22.25 19.33
N HIS A 87 -1.73 23.21 19.96
CA HIS A 87 -0.42 22.93 20.56
C HIS A 87 -0.51 21.91 21.70
N ARG A 88 -1.57 21.96 22.52
CA ARG A 88 -1.81 21.00 23.60
C ARG A 88 -2.19 19.62 23.06
N ALA A 89 -3.00 19.58 22.01
CA ALA A 89 -3.36 18.32 21.36
C ALA A 89 -2.11 17.61 20.79
N LEU A 90 -1.24 18.34 20.07
CA LEU A 90 0.02 17.81 19.56
C LEU A 90 1.01 17.40 20.66
N GLU A 91 1.06 18.13 21.78
CA GLU A 91 1.85 17.77 22.96
C GLU A 91 1.40 16.41 23.51
N ARG A 92 0.10 16.21 23.71
CA ARG A 92 -0.46 14.92 24.19
C ARG A 92 -0.15 13.75 23.25
N LEU A 93 -0.28 13.95 21.95
CA LEU A 93 0.07 12.93 20.97
C LEU A 93 1.55 12.58 21.02
N ARG A 94 2.43 13.57 21.15
CA ARG A 94 3.87 13.38 21.29
C ARG A 94 4.24 12.56 22.54
N ASP A 95 3.62 12.86 23.68
CA ASP A 95 3.90 12.19 24.95
C ASP A 95 3.51 10.70 24.93
N GLY A 96 2.57 10.30 24.04
CA GLY A 96 2.15 8.91 23.84
C GLY A 96 3.08 8.10 22.91
N VAL A 97 4.00 8.76 22.19
CA VAL A 97 4.85 8.12 21.18
C VAL A 97 6.32 8.27 21.55
N GLY A 98 7.11 7.20 21.40
CA GLY A 98 8.56 7.23 21.69
C GLY A 98 9.30 8.27 20.82
N GLU A 99 10.09 9.14 21.45
CA GLU A 99 10.81 10.24 20.77
C GLU A 99 11.74 9.79 19.62
N SER A 100 12.29 8.59 19.71
CA SER A 100 13.18 8.04 18.69
C SER A 100 12.46 7.47 17.47
N SER A 101 11.13 7.31 17.52
CA SER A 101 10.32 6.79 16.40
C SER A 101 10.18 7.83 15.28
N PRO A 102 9.94 7.42 14.01
CA PRO A 102 9.65 8.33 12.92
C PRO A 102 8.42 9.23 13.19
N SER A 103 7.37 8.66 13.79
CA SER A 103 6.16 9.35 14.21
C SER A 103 6.41 10.33 15.36
N GLY A 104 7.25 9.97 16.34
CA GLY A 104 7.65 10.87 17.43
C GLY A 104 8.40 12.11 16.91
N ARG A 105 9.32 11.93 15.97
CA ARG A 105 10.02 13.07 15.32
C ARG A 105 9.05 13.95 14.51
N LEU A 106 8.11 13.35 13.80
CA LEU A 106 7.08 14.08 13.08
C LEU A 106 6.23 14.92 14.02
N LEU A 107 5.75 14.32 15.13
CA LEU A 107 4.96 15.02 16.14
C LEU A 107 5.74 16.14 16.83
N HIS A 108 7.04 15.93 17.10
CA HIS A 108 7.91 16.97 17.61
C HIS A 108 7.99 18.18 16.68
N ASP A 109 8.22 17.92 15.38
CA ASP A 109 8.32 18.99 14.37
C ASP A 109 6.98 19.76 14.23
N LEU A 110 5.85 19.04 14.20
CA LEU A 110 4.52 19.65 14.11
C LEU A 110 4.17 20.46 15.38
N HIS A 111 4.49 19.93 16.56
CA HIS A 111 4.30 20.64 17.83
C HIS A 111 5.13 21.93 17.89
N HIS A 112 6.42 21.85 17.50
CA HIS A 112 7.29 23.01 17.46
C HIS A 112 6.79 24.08 16.50
N ALA A 113 6.30 23.70 15.31
CA ALA A 113 5.66 24.60 14.35
C ALA A 113 4.39 25.28 14.94
N ALA A 114 3.55 24.49 15.63
CA ALA A 114 2.34 25.00 16.28
C ALA A 114 2.66 26.00 17.42
N MET A 115 3.72 25.74 18.20
CA MET A 115 4.21 26.68 19.23
C MET A 115 4.69 28.02 18.64
N GLN A 116 5.18 28.01 17.40
CA GLN A 116 5.56 29.21 16.67
C GLN A 116 4.37 29.93 16.00
N GLY A 117 3.14 29.43 16.20
CA GLY A 117 1.94 29.96 15.57
C GLY A 117 1.82 29.65 14.07
N MET A 118 2.61 28.68 13.56
CA MET A 118 2.52 28.26 12.17
C MET A 118 1.25 27.41 11.97
N PRO A 119 0.46 27.68 10.90
CA PRO A 119 -0.66 26.80 10.55
C PRO A 119 -0.23 25.35 10.33
N LEU A 120 -1.05 24.40 10.79
CA LEU A 120 -0.78 22.95 10.67
C LEU A 120 -0.60 22.54 9.20
N SER A 121 -1.42 23.07 8.30
CA SER A 121 -1.33 22.83 6.85
C SER A 121 0.04 23.20 6.30
N ARG A 122 0.61 24.31 6.77
CA ARG A 122 1.93 24.78 6.33
C ARG A 122 3.07 23.92 6.89
N ALA A 123 2.94 23.47 8.13
CA ALA A 123 3.88 22.53 8.71
C ALA A 123 3.84 21.17 7.96
N MET A 124 2.66 20.68 7.59
CA MET A 124 2.46 19.47 6.81
C MET A 124 3.02 19.58 5.38
N GLU A 125 2.96 20.75 4.74
CA GLU A 125 3.56 21.01 3.42
C GLU A 125 5.06 20.74 3.37
N THR A 126 5.77 20.95 4.46
CA THR A 126 7.20 20.66 4.54
C THR A 126 7.51 19.17 4.54
N LYS A 127 6.50 18.33 4.81
CA LYS A 127 6.61 16.87 4.93
C LYS A 127 5.83 16.15 3.82
N GLN A 128 5.99 16.55 2.58
CA GLN A 128 5.27 16.01 1.41
C GLN A 128 5.43 14.50 1.20
N GLN A 129 6.46 13.89 1.77
CA GLN A 129 6.67 12.43 1.74
C GLN A 129 5.66 11.67 2.63
N ILE A 130 5.14 12.34 3.67
CA ILE A 130 4.22 11.77 4.66
C ILE A 130 2.77 12.21 4.36
N PHE A 131 2.57 13.49 4.05
CA PHE A 131 1.27 14.08 3.80
C PHE A 131 1.06 14.37 2.32
N SER A 132 0.03 13.77 1.74
CA SER A 132 -0.35 14.04 0.35
C SER A 132 -0.87 15.49 0.20
N PRO A 133 -0.76 16.10 -0.98
CA PRO A 133 -1.30 17.44 -1.24
C PRO A 133 -2.79 17.57 -0.90
N VAL A 134 -3.52 16.47 -0.99
CA VAL A 134 -4.93 16.39 -0.61
C VAL A 134 -5.14 16.64 0.86
N LEU A 135 -4.42 15.89 1.71
CA LEU A 135 -4.53 16.03 3.17
C LEU A 135 -4.15 17.45 3.60
N VAL A 136 -3.09 18.00 3.01
CA VAL A 136 -2.68 19.39 3.26
C VAL A 136 -3.80 20.37 2.83
N GLY A 137 -4.40 20.16 1.66
CA GLY A 137 -5.50 20.98 1.17
C GLY A 137 -6.73 20.90 2.08
N MET A 138 -7.10 19.71 2.54
CA MET A 138 -8.19 19.51 3.50
C MET A 138 -7.92 20.24 4.82
N VAL A 139 -6.74 20.06 5.40
CA VAL A 139 -6.36 20.71 6.67
C VAL A 139 -6.36 22.23 6.52
N ARG A 140 -5.84 22.78 5.42
CA ARG A 140 -5.87 24.22 5.13
C ARG A 140 -7.31 24.75 5.07
N ALA A 141 -8.18 24.02 4.40
CA ALA A 141 -9.60 24.38 4.33
C ALA A 141 -10.27 24.35 5.71
N GLY A 142 -9.94 23.35 6.55
CA GLY A 142 -10.41 23.28 7.94
C GLY A 142 -9.89 24.42 8.82
N GLU A 143 -8.64 24.86 8.62
CA GLU A 143 -8.07 26.03 9.30
C GLU A 143 -8.78 27.32 8.91
N GLU A 144 -9.02 27.52 7.61
CA GLU A 144 -9.69 28.70 7.08
C GLU A 144 -11.17 28.79 7.51
N SER A 145 -11.86 27.65 7.64
CA SER A 145 -13.27 27.58 8.06
C SER A 145 -13.47 27.49 9.58
N GLY A 146 -12.39 27.23 10.34
CA GLY A 146 -12.49 26.99 11.78
C GLY A 146 -13.10 25.64 12.17
N SER A 147 -13.25 24.70 11.22
CA SER A 147 -13.84 23.37 11.41
C SER A 147 -12.79 22.25 11.28
N LEU A 148 -11.63 22.48 11.87
CA LEU A 148 -10.46 21.60 11.73
C LEU A 148 -10.70 20.21 12.31
N ASP A 149 -11.46 20.09 13.39
CA ASP A 149 -11.88 18.83 14.01
C ASP A 149 -12.65 17.94 13.04
N VAL A 150 -13.62 18.50 12.32
CA VAL A 150 -14.45 17.79 11.33
C VAL A 150 -13.60 17.34 10.14
N VAL A 151 -12.75 18.24 9.64
CA VAL A 151 -11.89 17.97 8.49
C VAL A 151 -10.83 16.91 8.81
N LEU A 152 -10.23 16.92 9.99
CA LEU A 152 -9.27 15.90 10.42
C LEU A 152 -9.93 14.52 10.56
N GLY A 153 -11.17 14.46 11.09
CA GLY A 153 -11.95 13.23 11.14
C GLY A 153 -12.26 12.67 9.75
N ALA A 154 -12.58 13.55 8.80
CA ALA A 154 -12.77 13.16 7.40
C ALA A 154 -11.45 12.69 6.74
N ALA A 155 -10.34 13.34 7.02
CA ALA A 155 -9.02 12.92 6.55
C ALA A 155 -8.62 11.54 7.11
N ALA A 156 -8.92 11.28 8.38
CA ALA A 156 -8.73 9.98 9.00
C ALA A 156 -9.56 8.88 8.33
N SER A 157 -10.85 9.13 8.11
CA SER A 157 -11.75 8.20 7.42
C SER A 157 -11.29 7.92 5.99
N PHE A 158 -10.82 8.95 5.29
CA PHE A 158 -10.23 8.83 3.97
C PHE A 158 -8.99 7.92 3.96
N LEU A 159 -8.04 8.14 4.87
CA LEU A 159 -6.84 7.32 4.99
C LEU A 159 -7.16 5.88 5.37
N THR A 160 -8.13 5.67 6.27
CA THR A 160 -8.59 4.33 6.68
C THR A 160 -9.12 3.54 5.49
N GLU A 161 -9.94 4.18 4.66
CA GLU A 161 -10.50 3.53 3.47
C GLU A 161 -9.43 3.27 2.39
N GLU A 162 -8.46 4.19 2.24
CA GLU A 162 -7.31 3.99 1.35
C GLU A 162 -6.46 2.80 1.80
N HIS A 163 -6.16 2.71 3.08
CA HIS A 163 -5.39 1.62 3.68
C HIS A 163 -6.10 0.27 3.52
N ARG A 164 -7.39 0.19 3.92
CA ARG A 164 -8.22 -1.01 3.79
C ARG A 164 -8.24 -1.57 2.36
N MET A 165 -8.37 -0.68 1.38
CA MET A 165 -8.39 -1.10 -0.02
C MET A 165 -7.02 -1.61 -0.49
N ARG A 166 -5.94 -0.98 -0.06
CA ARG A 166 -4.57 -1.43 -0.35
C ARG A 166 -4.31 -2.81 0.25
N GLU A 167 -4.71 -3.04 1.49
CA GLU A 167 -4.60 -4.35 2.15
C GLU A 167 -5.40 -5.43 1.43
N ALA A 168 -6.63 -5.13 1.02
CA ALA A 168 -7.47 -6.05 0.27
C ALA A 168 -6.84 -6.47 -1.07
N LEU A 169 -6.20 -5.53 -1.77
CA LEU A 169 -5.47 -5.83 -3.02
C LEU A 169 -4.21 -6.66 -2.75
N TRP A 170 -3.43 -6.33 -1.72
CA TRP A 170 -2.23 -7.09 -1.36
C TRP A 170 -2.55 -8.51 -0.92
N SER A 171 -3.57 -8.70 -0.08
CA SER A 171 -3.99 -10.03 0.36
C SER A 171 -4.48 -10.90 -0.80
N ALA A 172 -5.20 -10.30 -1.77
CA ALA A 172 -5.64 -11.03 -2.96
C ALA A 172 -4.47 -11.45 -3.88
N LEU A 173 -3.37 -10.69 -3.90
CA LEU A 173 -2.21 -10.98 -4.73
C LEU A 173 -1.20 -11.93 -4.06
N LEU A 174 -1.27 -12.12 -2.75
CA LEU A 174 -0.30 -12.92 -2.00
C LEU A 174 -0.28 -14.39 -2.44
N TYR A 175 -1.45 -15.01 -2.56
CA TYR A 175 -1.58 -16.41 -3.01
C TYR A 175 -1.06 -16.61 -4.44
N PRO A 176 -1.49 -15.81 -5.46
CA PRO A 176 -0.93 -15.89 -6.80
C PRO A 176 0.59 -15.72 -6.85
N LEU A 177 1.13 -14.78 -6.10
CA LEU A 177 2.58 -14.55 -6.06
C LEU A 177 3.33 -15.75 -5.47
N PHE A 178 2.82 -16.33 -4.38
CA PHE A 178 3.42 -17.52 -3.78
C PHE A 178 3.42 -18.69 -4.77
N LEU A 179 2.30 -18.93 -5.47
CA LEU A 179 2.19 -19.98 -6.47
C LEU A 179 3.17 -19.77 -7.62
N LEU A 180 3.28 -18.53 -8.13
CA LEU A 180 4.23 -18.18 -9.19
C LEU A 180 5.69 -18.48 -8.76
N VAL A 181 6.05 -18.05 -7.56
CA VAL A 181 7.41 -18.29 -7.01
C VAL A 181 7.69 -19.79 -6.90
N ALA A 182 6.72 -20.57 -6.40
CA ALA A 182 6.87 -22.03 -6.27
C ALA A 182 7.09 -22.70 -7.64
N VAL A 183 6.32 -22.31 -8.67
CA VAL A 183 6.46 -22.85 -10.03
C VAL A 183 7.78 -22.45 -10.65
N VAL A 184 8.17 -21.18 -10.56
CA VAL A 184 9.45 -20.69 -11.09
C VAL A 184 10.62 -21.41 -10.40
N LEU A 185 10.56 -21.61 -9.08
CA LEU A 185 11.57 -22.36 -8.34
C LEU A 185 11.63 -23.83 -8.79
N SER A 186 10.48 -24.47 -9.02
CA SER A 186 10.42 -25.85 -9.52
C SER A 186 11.05 -25.97 -10.91
N ILE A 187 10.74 -25.05 -11.82
CA ILE A 187 11.33 -25.00 -13.17
C ILE A 187 12.83 -24.76 -13.07
N ALA A 188 13.29 -23.84 -12.23
CA ALA A 188 14.72 -23.58 -12.02
C ALA A 188 15.46 -24.81 -11.50
N LEU A 189 14.89 -25.52 -10.51
CA LEU A 189 15.45 -26.78 -10.00
C LEU A 189 15.56 -27.83 -11.10
N MET A 190 14.51 -28.05 -11.89
CA MET A 190 14.51 -28.98 -13.00
C MET A 190 15.58 -28.60 -14.06
N THR A 191 15.67 -27.30 -14.37
CA THR A 191 16.62 -26.79 -15.36
C THR A 191 18.08 -26.97 -14.91
N VAL A 192 18.37 -26.75 -13.62
CA VAL A 192 19.75 -26.88 -13.09
C VAL A 192 20.17 -28.32 -12.89
N PHE A 193 19.28 -29.20 -12.42
CA PHE A 193 19.65 -30.58 -12.05
C PHE A 193 19.33 -31.64 -13.11
N ILE A 194 18.20 -31.52 -13.78
CA ILE A 194 17.68 -32.56 -14.68
C ILE A 194 18.09 -32.28 -16.12
N LEU A 195 17.98 -31.04 -16.58
CA LEU A 195 18.23 -30.70 -17.98
C LEU A 195 19.68 -30.97 -18.45
N PRO A 196 20.76 -30.78 -17.65
CA PRO A 196 22.12 -31.11 -18.06
C PRO A 196 22.32 -32.61 -18.34
N ILE A 197 21.61 -33.50 -17.63
CA ILE A 197 21.68 -34.94 -17.82
C ILE A 197 21.16 -35.31 -19.22
N PHE A 198 20.01 -34.71 -19.61
CA PHE A 198 19.46 -34.92 -20.96
C PHE A 198 20.32 -34.29 -22.05
N ALA A 199 20.87 -33.10 -21.79
CA ALA A 199 21.77 -32.43 -22.75
C ALA A 199 23.02 -33.25 -23.04
N ALA A 200 23.62 -33.87 -22.02
CA ALA A 200 24.76 -34.78 -22.21
C ALA A 200 24.36 -36.01 -23.02
N LEU A 201 23.22 -36.62 -22.73
CA LEU A 201 22.74 -37.80 -23.48
C LEU A 201 22.48 -37.49 -24.96
N LEU A 202 21.87 -36.35 -25.28
CA LEU A 202 21.63 -35.94 -26.66
C LEU A 202 22.91 -35.57 -27.40
N ALA A 203 23.90 -34.98 -26.72
CA ALA A 203 25.18 -34.67 -27.29
C ALA A 203 25.91 -35.97 -27.76
N ASP A 204 25.81 -37.05 -26.98
CA ASP A 204 26.33 -38.35 -27.33
C ASP A 204 25.65 -38.99 -28.55
N LEU A 205 24.36 -38.68 -28.75
CA LEU A 205 23.55 -39.16 -29.87
C LEU A 205 23.63 -38.27 -31.13
N HIS A 206 24.40 -37.17 -31.10
CA HIS A 206 24.52 -36.19 -32.18
C HIS A 206 23.15 -35.63 -32.66
N ALA A 207 22.14 -35.59 -31.78
CA ALA A 207 20.82 -35.10 -32.06
C ALA A 207 20.73 -33.58 -31.81
N ASP A 208 20.01 -32.86 -32.68
CA ASP A 208 19.78 -31.43 -32.51
C ASP A 208 18.85 -31.18 -31.32
N LEU A 209 19.16 -30.17 -30.50
CA LEU A 209 18.34 -29.79 -29.36
C LEU A 209 17.11 -28.98 -29.82
N PRO A 210 15.90 -29.35 -29.39
CA PRO A 210 14.69 -28.56 -29.65
C PRO A 210 14.78 -27.10 -29.14
N LEU A 211 14.14 -26.17 -29.83
CA LEU A 211 14.14 -24.73 -29.46
C LEU A 211 13.76 -24.45 -27.99
N PRO A 212 12.71 -25.06 -27.42
CA PRO A 212 12.35 -24.82 -26.01
C PRO A 212 13.47 -25.26 -25.04
N THR A 213 14.13 -26.39 -25.35
CA THR A 213 15.23 -26.92 -24.54
C THR A 213 16.47 -26.04 -24.66
N GLN A 214 16.79 -25.55 -25.88
CA GLN A 214 17.90 -24.62 -26.10
C GLN A 214 17.70 -23.32 -25.30
N LEU A 215 16.48 -22.76 -25.27
CA LEU A 215 16.16 -21.56 -24.49
C LEU A 215 16.39 -21.78 -23.00
N LEU A 216 15.97 -22.91 -22.45
CA LEU A 216 16.18 -23.20 -21.03
C LEU A 216 17.65 -23.45 -20.70
N LEU A 217 18.38 -24.16 -21.58
CA LEU A 217 19.83 -24.42 -21.40
C LEU A 217 20.63 -23.12 -21.46
N THR A 218 20.36 -22.25 -22.45
CA THR A 218 21.06 -20.96 -22.54
C THR A 218 20.75 -20.07 -21.33
N ALA A 219 19.49 -20.06 -20.85
CA ALA A 219 19.14 -19.35 -19.63
C ALA A 219 19.84 -19.92 -18.39
N SER A 220 19.93 -21.27 -18.27
CA SER A 220 20.61 -21.90 -17.12
C SER A 220 22.12 -21.69 -17.15
N ALA A 221 22.74 -21.79 -18.34
CA ALA A 221 24.17 -21.53 -18.52
C ALA A 221 24.50 -20.07 -18.14
N GLN A 222 23.71 -19.10 -18.58
CA GLN A 222 23.89 -17.70 -18.17
C GLN A 222 23.77 -17.49 -16.65
N ILE A 223 22.86 -18.20 -15.98
CA ILE A 223 22.73 -18.16 -14.53
C ILE A 223 23.93 -18.78 -13.82
N ALA A 224 24.43 -19.93 -14.35
CA ALA A 224 25.55 -20.66 -13.78
C ALA A 224 26.89 -19.95 -14.02
N ASP A 225 27.12 -19.46 -15.25
CA ASP A 225 28.39 -18.83 -15.64
C ASP A 225 28.56 -17.43 -15.06
N ALA A 226 27.46 -16.70 -14.87
CA ALA A 226 27.49 -15.33 -14.37
C ALA A 226 26.39 -15.05 -13.33
N PRO A 227 26.42 -15.68 -12.14
CA PRO A 227 25.38 -15.50 -11.12
C PRO A 227 25.26 -14.04 -10.66
N ALA A 228 26.37 -13.31 -10.60
CA ALA A 228 26.38 -11.88 -10.28
C ALA A 228 25.68 -11.03 -11.34
N ALA A 229 25.86 -11.35 -12.63
CA ALA A 229 25.18 -10.65 -13.72
C ALA A 229 23.66 -10.94 -13.71
N THR A 230 23.26 -12.18 -13.41
CA THR A 230 21.85 -12.56 -13.31
C THR A 230 21.15 -11.82 -12.15
N VAL A 231 21.78 -11.78 -10.97
CA VAL A 231 21.28 -10.98 -9.84
C VAL A 231 21.25 -9.50 -10.18
N PHE A 232 22.27 -8.99 -10.89
CA PHE A 232 22.32 -7.61 -11.35
C PHE A 232 21.16 -7.29 -12.30
N VAL A 233 20.87 -8.12 -13.30
CA VAL A 233 19.73 -7.95 -14.22
C VAL A 233 18.41 -8.05 -13.46
N LEU A 234 18.26 -9.01 -12.55
CA LEU A 234 17.04 -9.17 -11.75
C LEU A 234 16.75 -7.96 -10.86
N LEU A 235 17.77 -7.27 -10.38
CA LEU A 235 17.65 -6.04 -9.60
C LEU A 235 17.50 -4.79 -10.48
N THR A 236 18.23 -4.72 -11.60
CA THR A 236 18.22 -3.50 -12.44
C THR A 236 16.97 -3.38 -13.29
N VAL A 237 16.33 -4.49 -13.70
CA VAL A 237 15.08 -4.43 -14.47
C VAL A 237 13.95 -3.80 -13.67
N PRO A 238 13.56 -4.27 -12.47
CA PRO A 238 12.52 -3.60 -11.68
C PRO A 238 12.91 -2.19 -11.25
N LEU A 239 14.20 -1.94 -10.97
CA LEU A 239 14.71 -0.62 -10.64
C LEU A 239 14.57 0.34 -11.83
N SER A 240 14.93 -0.09 -13.05
CA SER A 240 14.80 0.71 -14.27
C SER A 240 13.33 0.98 -14.63
N ILE A 241 12.44 -0.01 -14.46
CA ILE A 241 11.00 0.18 -14.62
C ILE A 241 10.48 1.20 -13.60
N GLY A 242 10.88 1.06 -12.32
CA GLY A 242 10.53 2.01 -11.28
C GLY A 242 11.03 3.43 -11.56
N LEU A 243 12.24 3.56 -12.11
CA LEU A 243 12.82 4.85 -12.49
C LEU A 243 12.10 5.43 -13.74
N LEU A 244 11.77 4.60 -14.71
CA LEU A 244 11.02 4.99 -15.90
C LEU A 244 9.62 5.51 -15.53
N LEU A 245 8.94 4.86 -14.58
CA LEU A 245 7.64 5.31 -14.05
C LEU A 245 7.72 6.62 -13.25
N ARG A 246 8.91 7.07 -12.85
CA ARG A 246 9.10 8.40 -12.24
C ARG A 246 9.10 9.53 -13.27
N ILE A 247 9.39 9.24 -14.53
CA ILE A 247 9.37 10.22 -15.62
C ILE A 247 7.92 10.70 -15.83
N PRO A 248 7.66 12.04 -15.75
CA PRO A 248 6.30 12.58 -15.80
C PRO A 248 5.51 12.18 -17.04
N SER A 249 6.18 12.12 -18.20
CA SER A 249 5.56 11.78 -19.49
C SER A 249 5.16 10.30 -19.57
N VAL A 250 6.03 9.40 -19.09
CA VAL A 250 5.76 7.95 -19.07
C VAL A 250 4.61 7.66 -18.10
N ARG A 251 4.66 8.25 -16.91
CA ARG A 251 3.60 8.10 -15.90
C ARG A 251 2.25 8.58 -16.42
N PHE A 252 2.22 9.73 -17.11
CA PHE A 252 0.99 10.23 -17.71
C PHE A 252 0.42 9.28 -18.79
N LEU A 253 1.30 8.70 -19.62
CA LEU A 253 0.89 7.73 -20.64
C LEU A 253 0.37 6.45 -20.00
N CYS A 254 1.05 5.91 -18.99
CA CYS A 254 0.60 4.75 -18.22
C CYS A 254 -0.75 5.04 -17.53
N ASP A 255 -0.89 6.17 -16.86
CA ASP A 255 -2.14 6.61 -16.24
C ASP A 255 -3.30 6.66 -17.25
N ARG A 256 -3.04 7.14 -18.46
CA ARG A 256 -4.04 7.19 -19.53
C ARG A 256 -4.39 5.80 -20.09
N CYS A 257 -3.38 4.93 -20.27
CA CYS A 257 -3.60 3.56 -20.72
C CYS A 257 -4.42 2.75 -19.71
N ILE A 258 -4.11 2.86 -18.43
CA ILE A 258 -4.81 2.17 -17.36
C ILE A 258 -6.30 2.60 -17.30
N LEU A 259 -6.60 3.88 -17.52
CA LEU A 259 -7.98 4.38 -17.59
C LEU A 259 -8.80 3.79 -18.75
N ARG A 260 -8.15 3.29 -19.80
CA ARG A 260 -8.81 2.65 -20.97
C ARG A 260 -9.14 1.16 -20.73
N LEU A 261 -8.51 0.53 -19.75
CA LEU A 261 -8.82 -0.87 -19.44
C LEU A 261 -10.26 -1.01 -18.92
N PRO A 262 -11.02 -2.00 -19.45
CA PRO A 262 -12.47 -2.06 -19.19
C PRO A 262 -12.86 -2.25 -17.73
N VAL A 263 -12.06 -2.97 -16.94
CA VAL A 263 -12.35 -3.24 -15.52
C VAL A 263 -11.55 -2.31 -14.61
N VAL A 264 -10.23 -2.28 -14.79
CA VAL A 264 -9.31 -1.49 -13.97
C VAL A 264 -9.56 0.02 -14.13
N GLY A 265 -9.85 0.47 -15.35
CA GLY A 265 -10.16 1.88 -15.63
C GLY A 265 -11.45 2.34 -14.93
N VAL A 266 -12.48 1.50 -14.89
CA VAL A 266 -13.73 1.83 -14.17
C VAL A 266 -13.48 1.88 -12.66
N PHE A 267 -12.69 0.97 -12.12
CA PHE A 267 -12.28 0.98 -10.72
C PHE A 267 -11.59 2.29 -10.33
N ILE A 268 -10.55 2.68 -11.07
CA ILE A 268 -9.79 3.90 -10.79
C ILE A 268 -10.67 5.15 -10.89
N ARG A 269 -11.58 5.20 -11.86
CA ARG A 269 -12.53 6.31 -12.02
C ARG A 269 -13.51 6.41 -10.86
N CYS A 270 -14.15 5.30 -10.48
CA CYS A 270 -15.06 5.29 -9.33
C CYS A 270 -14.34 5.70 -8.04
N ARG A 271 -13.10 5.25 -7.87
CA ARG A 271 -12.26 5.60 -6.72
C ARG A 271 -11.91 7.09 -6.68
N ALA A 272 -11.52 7.65 -7.82
CA ALA A 272 -11.20 9.07 -7.92
C ALA A 272 -12.45 9.94 -7.65
N TRP A 273 -13.61 9.58 -8.21
CA TRP A 273 -14.85 10.29 -7.96
C TRP A 273 -15.33 10.18 -6.51
N GLN A 274 -15.24 9.00 -5.91
CA GLN A 274 -15.50 8.83 -4.47
C GLN A 274 -14.73 9.85 -3.65
N MET A 275 -13.42 9.95 -3.92
CA MET A 275 -12.51 10.83 -3.21
C MET A 275 -12.89 12.31 -3.37
N ILE A 276 -13.12 12.73 -4.61
CA ILE A 276 -13.49 14.10 -4.93
C ILE A 276 -14.80 14.47 -4.24
N LEU A 277 -15.82 13.61 -4.34
CA LEU A 277 -17.13 13.84 -3.75
C LEU A 277 -17.07 13.87 -2.21
N CYS A 278 -16.24 13.00 -1.60
CA CYS A 278 -16.02 13.00 -0.15
C CYS A 278 -15.37 14.32 0.32
N VAL A 279 -14.31 14.75 -0.36
CA VAL A 279 -13.62 16.02 -0.04
C VAL A 279 -14.56 17.19 -0.25
N LEU A 280 -15.30 17.24 -1.37
CA LEU A 280 -16.32 18.27 -1.64
C LEU A 280 -17.38 18.33 -0.53
N ALA A 281 -17.91 17.18 -0.12
CA ALA A 281 -18.90 17.11 0.94
C ALA A 281 -18.41 17.74 2.25
N VAL A 282 -17.17 17.44 2.63
CA VAL A 282 -16.56 17.99 3.85
C VAL A 282 -16.33 19.50 3.73
N LEU A 283 -15.78 19.95 2.60
CA LEU A 283 -15.46 21.36 2.39
C LEU A 283 -16.73 22.24 2.34
N LEU A 284 -17.79 21.78 1.67
CA LEU A 284 -19.06 22.51 1.65
C LEU A 284 -19.72 22.55 3.02
N ARG A 285 -19.75 21.43 3.76
CA ARG A 285 -20.24 21.41 5.15
C ARG A 285 -19.46 22.33 6.09
N SER A 286 -18.20 22.60 5.77
CA SER A 286 -17.35 23.57 6.48
C SER A 286 -17.56 25.02 6.00
N GLY A 287 -18.56 25.29 5.15
CA GLY A 287 -18.91 26.63 4.67
C GLY A 287 -17.99 27.19 3.57
N ILE A 288 -17.15 26.34 2.96
CA ILE A 288 -16.25 26.74 1.88
C ILE A 288 -17.05 26.85 0.58
N ARG A 289 -16.85 27.92 -0.18
CA ARG A 289 -17.51 28.14 -1.46
C ARG A 289 -17.20 27.00 -2.46
N LEU A 290 -18.20 26.66 -3.27
CA LEU A 290 -18.14 25.53 -4.22
C LEU A 290 -16.95 25.62 -5.19
N ASP A 291 -16.66 26.81 -5.74
CA ASP A 291 -15.52 27.04 -6.64
C ASP A 291 -14.19 26.64 -5.99
N ARG A 292 -13.95 27.10 -4.77
CA ARG A 292 -12.74 26.77 -4.02
C ARG A 292 -12.71 25.32 -3.54
N ALA A 293 -13.86 24.80 -3.13
CA ALA A 293 -13.97 23.40 -2.72
C ALA A 293 -13.63 22.43 -3.88
N VAL A 294 -14.10 22.73 -5.11
CA VAL A 294 -13.78 21.95 -6.30
C VAL A 294 -12.28 22.03 -6.64
N ALA A 295 -11.68 23.23 -6.57
CA ALA A 295 -10.24 23.40 -6.80
C ALA A 295 -9.39 22.51 -5.87
N LEU A 296 -9.74 22.49 -4.57
CA LEU A 296 -9.07 21.63 -3.58
C LEU A 296 -9.35 20.15 -3.83
N ALA A 297 -10.60 19.77 -4.10
CA ALA A 297 -10.99 18.39 -4.34
C ALA A 297 -10.34 17.80 -5.58
N CYS A 298 -10.09 18.61 -6.63
CA CYS A 298 -9.36 18.15 -7.84
C CYS A 298 -7.92 17.71 -7.53
N THR A 299 -7.28 18.28 -6.51
CA THR A 299 -5.93 17.88 -6.09
C THR A 299 -5.92 16.51 -5.42
N ALA A 300 -7.09 16.05 -4.95
CA ALA A 300 -7.26 14.77 -4.27
C ALA A 300 -7.01 13.55 -5.16
N THR A 301 -7.04 13.71 -6.48
CA THR A 301 -6.89 12.62 -7.42
C THR A 301 -5.43 12.24 -7.65
N GLY A 302 -5.09 10.97 -7.40
CA GLY A 302 -3.73 10.44 -7.63
C GLY A 302 -3.36 10.30 -9.12
N ASN A 303 -4.35 10.08 -10.00
CA ASN A 303 -4.15 9.92 -11.43
C ASN A 303 -4.00 11.29 -12.12
N ARG A 304 -2.86 11.50 -12.78
CA ARG A 304 -2.53 12.80 -13.41
C ARG A 304 -3.41 13.14 -14.61
N ALA A 305 -3.84 12.12 -15.36
CA ALA A 305 -4.70 12.32 -16.53
C ALA A 305 -6.10 12.79 -16.09
N LEU A 306 -6.66 12.16 -15.05
CA LEU A 306 -7.95 12.54 -14.48
C LEU A 306 -7.87 13.90 -13.77
N ARG A 307 -6.79 14.16 -13.01
CA ARG A 307 -6.56 15.47 -12.39
C ARG A 307 -6.61 16.61 -13.41
N ARG A 308 -5.90 16.47 -14.54
CA ARG A 308 -5.87 17.51 -15.59
C ARG A 308 -7.27 17.80 -16.16
N GLN A 309 -8.08 16.76 -16.30
CA GLN A 309 -9.46 16.90 -16.76
C GLN A 309 -10.33 17.60 -15.71
N LEU A 310 -10.20 17.21 -14.44
CA LEU A 310 -10.96 17.77 -13.32
C LEU A 310 -10.59 19.22 -13.02
N CYS A 311 -9.33 19.62 -13.14
CA CYS A 311 -8.93 21.03 -12.99
C CYS A 311 -9.59 21.95 -14.02
N SER A 312 -10.05 21.43 -15.16
CA SER A 312 -10.86 22.22 -16.09
C SER A 312 -12.27 22.54 -15.59
N ILE A 313 -12.76 21.82 -14.58
CA ILE A 313 -14.07 22.03 -13.93
C ILE A 313 -14.07 23.33 -13.15
N GLU A 314 -12.99 23.57 -12.38
CA GLU A 314 -12.82 24.80 -11.61
C GLU A 314 -12.98 26.05 -12.48
N GLN A 315 -12.29 26.08 -13.63
CA GLN A 315 -12.32 27.21 -14.53
C GLN A 315 -13.72 27.45 -15.11
N ARG A 316 -14.46 26.40 -15.45
CA ARG A 316 -15.83 26.48 -15.95
C ARG A 316 -16.84 26.92 -14.87
N LEU A 317 -16.60 26.57 -13.60
CA LEU A 317 -17.42 27.07 -12.47
C LEU A 317 -17.21 28.57 -12.26
N ILE A 318 -15.98 29.06 -12.38
CA ILE A 318 -15.68 30.50 -12.31
C ILE A 318 -16.35 31.25 -13.48
N GLU A 319 -16.49 30.62 -14.65
CA GLU A 319 -17.23 31.13 -15.80
C GLU A 319 -18.78 31.17 -15.57
N GLY A 320 -19.26 30.69 -14.42
CA GLY A 320 -20.68 30.73 -14.02
C GLY A 320 -21.52 29.56 -14.55
N ARG A 321 -20.90 28.48 -15.04
CA ARG A 321 -21.63 27.27 -15.41
C ARG A 321 -22.00 26.49 -14.16
N SER A 322 -23.15 25.80 -14.18
CA SER A 322 -23.55 24.94 -13.08
C SER A 322 -22.66 23.69 -13.00
N LEU A 323 -22.49 23.16 -11.77
CA LEU A 323 -21.71 21.93 -11.54
C LEU A 323 -22.29 20.77 -12.37
N THR A 324 -23.61 20.67 -12.44
CA THR A 324 -24.33 19.67 -13.22
C THR A 324 -24.01 19.76 -14.69
N GLN A 325 -24.03 20.96 -15.29
CA GLN A 325 -23.70 21.16 -16.69
C GLN A 325 -22.26 20.74 -17.02
N ILE A 326 -21.32 21.07 -16.13
CA ILE A 326 -19.92 20.72 -16.32
C ILE A 326 -19.70 19.21 -16.21
N MET A 327 -20.39 18.57 -15.27
CA MET A 327 -20.27 17.12 -15.05
C MET A 327 -21.10 16.29 -16.02
N ALA A 328 -22.08 16.89 -16.71
CA ALA A 328 -22.85 16.20 -17.75
C ALA A 328 -21.96 15.68 -18.90
N ASP A 329 -20.91 16.43 -19.22
CA ASP A 329 -19.97 16.11 -20.29
C ASP A 329 -18.85 15.12 -19.87
N ASP A 330 -18.78 14.74 -18.60
CA ASP A 330 -17.74 13.83 -18.12
C ASP A 330 -18.12 12.36 -18.39
N PRO A 331 -17.43 11.69 -19.33
CA PRO A 331 -17.71 10.28 -19.65
C PRO A 331 -17.33 9.31 -18.53
N TYR A 332 -16.59 9.78 -17.53
CA TYR A 332 -16.06 8.96 -16.44
C TYR A 332 -16.94 9.00 -15.19
N LEU A 333 -17.89 9.96 -15.10
CA LEU A 333 -18.83 10.06 -14.00
C LEU A 333 -19.98 9.06 -14.19
N PRO A 334 -20.28 8.18 -13.22
CA PRO A 334 -21.43 7.30 -13.29
C PRO A 334 -22.76 8.06 -13.48
N SER A 335 -23.64 7.56 -14.34
CA SER A 335 -24.90 8.24 -14.68
C SER A 335 -25.78 8.52 -13.47
N LEU A 336 -25.84 7.59 -12.51
CA LEU A 336 -26.58 7.78 -11.26
C LEU A 336 -26.03 8.95 -10.42
N VAL A 337 -24.71 9.03 -10.29
CA VAL A 337 -24.06 10.13 -9.56
C VAL A 337 -24.37 11.47 -10.22
N ARG A 338 -24.37 11.50 -11.54
CA ARG A 338 -24.74 12.69 -12.32
C ARG A 338 -26.17 13.14 -12.00
N GLY A 339 -27.13 12.20 -11.97
CA GLY A 339 -28.51 12.50 -11.59
C GLY A 339 -28.64 12.97 -10.13
N MET A 340 -27.91 12.38 -9.20
CA MET A 340 -27.89 12.79 -7.81
C MET A 340 -27.35 14.23 -7.64
N LEU A 341 -26.26 14.56 -8.33
CA LEU A 341 -25.67 15.90 -8.28
C LEU A 341 -26.61 16.95 -8.90
N ALA A 342 -27.28 16.61 -10.01
CA ALA A 342 -28.28 17.49 -10.64
C ALA A 342 -29.43 17.81 -9.68
N ALA A 343 -30.02 16.78 -9.07
CA ALA A 343 -31.10 16.96 -8.10
C ALA A 343 -30.65 17.77 -6.85
N GLY A 344 -29.41 17.53 -6.38
CA GLY A 344 -28.86 18.26 -5.23
C GLY A 344 -28.56 19.72 -5.55
N GLU A 345 -28.11 20.05 -6.76
CA GLU A 345 -27.86 21.42 -7.21
C GLU A 345 -29.16 22.18 -7.39
N GLU A 346 -30.18 21.59 -8.05
CA GLU A 346 -31.50 22.16 -8.24
C GLU A 346 -32.23 22.45 -6.89
N ALA A 347 -32.08 21.53 -5.93
CA ALA A 347 -32.67 21.68 -4.60
C ALA A 347 -31.84 22.59 -3.67
N GLY A 348 -30.61 22.97 -4.05
CA GLY A 348 -29.69 23.69 -3.16
C GLY A 348 -29.14 22.83 -2.00
N GLU A 349 -29.26 21.49 -2.08
CA GLU A 349 -28.92 20.54 -1.01
C GLU A 349 -27.68 19.69 -1.36
N LEU A 350 -26.70 20.28 -2.06
CA LEU A 350 -25.49 19.57 -2.44
C LEU A 350 -24.75 18.95 -1.25
N GLU A 351 -24.74 19.63 -0.10
CA GLU A 351 -24.10 19.15 1.14
C GLU A 351 -24.67 17.80 1.62
N ARG A 352 -25.96 17.55 1.38
CA ARG A 352 -26.63 16.29 1.74
C ARG A 352 -26.43 15.20 0.70
N ILE A 353 -26.38 15.57 -0.56
CA ILE A 353 -26.30 14.61 -1.68
C ILE A 353 -24.86 14.11 -1.91
N LEU A 354 -23.86 14.97 -1.74
CA LEU A 354 -22.47 14.62 -1.99
C LEU A 354 -21.95 13.40 -1.19
N PRO A 355 -22.23 13.28 0.12
CA PRO A 355 -21.85 12.08 0.88
C PRO A 355 -22.47 10.80 0.33
N GLN A 356 -23.75 10.85 -0.08
CA GLN A 356 -24.45 9.70 -0.65
C GLN A 356 -23.89 9.30 -2.01
N ALA A 357 -23.56 10.29 -2.84
CA ALA A 357 -22.89 10.06 -4.13
C ALA A 357 -21.47 9.48 -3.95
N ALA A 358 -20.73 9.95 -2.95
CA ALA A 358 -19.42 9.40 -2.59
C ALA A 358 -19.53 7.94 -2.13
N GLU A 359 -20.50 7.63 -1.28
CA GLU A 359 -20.77 6.27 -0.80
C GLU A 359 -21.15 5.32 -1.95
N TYR A 360 -21.98 5.78 -2.88
CA TYR A 360 -22.30 5.01 -4.09
C TYR A 360 -21.03 4.67 -4.90
N CYS A 361 -20.17 5.66 -5.12
CA CYS A 361 -18.89 5.45 -5.80
C CYS A 361 -17.98 4.49 -5.02
N ALA A 362 -17.96 4.56 -3.69
CA ALA A 362 -17.20 3.67 -2.82
C ALA A 362 -17.65 2.21 -2.98
N ARG A 363 -18.95 1.96 -2.82
CA ARG A 363 -19.53 0.62 -2.97
C ARG A 363 -19.29 0.05 -4.37
N ARG A 364 -19.41 0.88 -5.41
CA ARG A 364 -19.15 0.47 -6.78
C ARG A 364 -17.67 0.15 -7.01
N ALA A 365 -16.77 0.95 -6.46
CA ALA A 365 -15.32 0.67 -6.51
C ALA A 365 -14.98 -0.64 -5.79
N GLU A 366 -15.57 -0.89 -4.61
CA GLU A 366 -15.38 -2.13 -3.86
C GLU A 366 -15.81 -3.37 -4.67
N ILE A 367 -17.01 -3.35 -5.24
CA ILE A 367 -17.52 -4.46 -6.09
C ILE A 367 -16.60 -4.72 -7.28
N ILE A 368 -16.12 -3.65 -7.95
CA ILE A 368 -15.21 -3.78 -9.09
C ILE A 368 -13.84 -4.26 -8.63
N GLY A 369 -13.34 -3.76 -7.49
CA GLY A 369 -12.09 -4.21 -6.88
C GLY A 369 -12.09 -5.71 -6.59
N GLN A 370 -13.18 -6.23 -6.01
CA GLN A 370 -13.36 -7.67 -5.78
C GLN A 370 -13.37 -8.46 -7.10
N ARG A 371 -13.98 -7.94 -8.16
CA ARG A 371 -13.93 -8.57 -9.49
C ARG A 371 -12.54 -8.57 -10.09
N VAL A 372 -11.77 -7.49 -9.92
CA VAL A 372 -10.35 -7.42 -10.37
C VAL A 372 -9.52 -8.45 -9.62
N ALA A 373 -9.69 -8.56 -8.31
CA ALA A 373 -9.02 -9.56 -7.50
C ALA A 373 -9.40 -10.99 -7.91
N ALA A 374 -10.70 -11.25 -8.16
CA ALA A 374 -11.18 -12.55 -8.62
C ALA A 374 -10.65 -12.93 -10.02
N LEU A 375 -10.40 -11.97 -10.90
CA LEU A 375 -9.79 -12.22 -12.21
C LEU A 375 -8.30 -12.56 -12.14
N ALA A 376 -7.64 -12.18 -11.06
CA ALA A 376 -6.21 -12.52 -10.88
C ALA A 376 -5.99 -14.04 -10.82
N GLU A 377 -6.90 -14.78 -10.19
CA GLU A 377 -6.80 -16.24 -10.03
C GLU A 377 -6.83 -16.98 -11.39
N PRO A 378 -7.85 -16.82 -12.28
CA PRO A 378 -7.85 -17.45 -13.60
C PRO A 378 -6.64 -17.07 -14.46
N ILE A 379 -6.23 -15.80 -14.41
CA ILE A 379 -5.06 -15.34 -15.17
C ILE A 379 -3.79 -16.06 -14.68
N MET A 380 -3.62 -16.19 -13.37
CA MET A 380 -2.49 -16.89 -12.79
C MET A 380 -2.50 -18.39 -13.11
N ILE A 381 -3.68 -19.03 -13.12
CA ILE A 381 -3.80 -20.43 -13.54
C ILE A 381 -3.33 -20.61 -14.98
N VAL A 382 -3.74 -19.72 -15.89
CA VAL A 382 -3.31 -19.78 -17.30
C VAL A 382 -1.80 -19.57 -17.43
N ILE A 383 -1.23 -18.59 -16.69
CA ILE A 383 0.22 -18.35 -16.68
C ILE A 383 0.97 -19.55 -16.17
N VAL A 384 0.55 -20.11 -15.03
CA VAL A 384 1.19 -21.29 -14.42
C VAL A 384 1.07 -22.51 -15.32
N ALA A 385 -0.13 -22.76 -15.87
CA ALA A 385 -0.32 -23.85 -16.82
C ALA A 385 0.57 -23.71 -18.07
N GLY A 386 0.70 -22.48 -18.61
CA GLY A 386 1.58 -22.18 -19.71
C GLY A 386 3.05 -22.42 -19.38
N LEU A 387 3.50 -22.03 -18.21
CA LEU A 387 4.87 -22.29 -17.73
C LEU A 387 5.15 -23.77 -17.55
N ILE A 388 4.22 -24.50 -16.93
CA ILE A 388 4.35 -25.97 -16.75
C ILE A 388 4.36 -26.65 -18.12
N PHE A 389 3.44 -26.29 -19.01
CA PHE A 389 3.39 -26.84 -20.37
C PHE A 389 4.68 -26.60 -21.14
N PHE A 390 5.23 -25.38 -21.07
CA PHE A 390 6.52 -25.04 -21.68
C PHE A 390 7.66 -25.88 -21.07
N ALA A 391 7.69 -26.04 -19.75
CA ALA A 391 8.69 -26.87 -19.08
C ALA A 391 8.58 -28.34 -19.53
N VAL A 392 7.36 -28.91 -19.52
CA VAL A 392 7.12 -30.31 -19.94
C VAL A 392 7.55 -30.52 -21.40
N LEU A 393 7.20 -29.59 -22.30
CA LEU A 393 7.69 -29.69 -23.69
C LEU A 393 9.19 -29.66 -23.79
N SER A 394 9.87 -28.82 -23.01
CA SER A 394 11.32 -28.70 -23.01
C SER A 394 12.04 -29.98 -22.53
N PHE A 395 11.36 -30.82 -21.74
CA PHE A 395 11.89 -32.10 -21.26
C PHE A 395 11.46 -33.29 -22.12
N LEU A 396 10.22 -33.27 -22.66
CA LEU A 396 9.70 -34.40 -23.45
C LEU A 396 10.25 -34.42 -24.89
N LEU A 397 10.36 -33.26 -25.54
CA LEU A 397 10.86 -33.18 -26.91
C LEU A 397 12.24 -33.84 -27.10
N PRO A 398 13.25 -33.57 -26.23
CA PRO A 398 14.54 -34.24 -26.33
C PRO A 398 14.48 -35.77 -26.22
N ILE A 399 13.50 -36.27 -25.44
CA ILE A 399 13.34 -37.74 -25.27
C ILE A 399 12.83 -38.37 -26.57
N PHE A 400 11.87 -37.71 -27.24
CA PHE A 400 11.36 -38.17 -28.54
C PHE A 400 12.45 -38.11 -29.64
N ASP A 401 13.18 -36.99 -29.70
CA ASP A 401 14.28 -36.87 -30.68
C ASP A 401 15.40 -37.91 -30.44
N ALA A 402 15.69 -38.21 -29.18
CA ALA A 402 16.64 -39.30 -28.84
C ALA A 402 16.13 -40.69 -29.27
N MET A 403 14.82 -40.94 -29.13
CA MET A 403 14.21 -42.19 -29.57
C MET A 403 14.25 -42.34 -31.10
N ASP A 404 13.93 -41.26 -31.84
CA ASP A 404 13.98 -41.24 -33.29
C ASP A 404 15.40 -41.39 -33.83
N ALA A 405 16.42 -40.86 -33.14
CA ALA A 405 17.83 -41.01 -33.50
C ALA A 405 18.39 -42.43 -33.23
N MET A 406 17.68 -43.23 -32.42
CA MET A 406 18.07 -44.62 -32.12
C MET A 406 17.38 -45.65 -33.04
N MET A 407 16.37 -45.27 -33.81
CA MET A 407 15.70 -46.10 -34.80
C MET A 407 16.33 -45.91 -36.17
#